data_95db7da72d662d0a04862b6bded0c77d
#
_entry.id   95db7da72d662d0a04862b6bded0c77d
#
_cell.length_a   1.000
_cell.length_b   1.000
_cell.length_c   1.000
_cell.angle_alpha   90.00
_cell.angle_beta   90.00
_cell.angle_gamma   90.00
#
_symmetry.space_group_name_H-M   'P 1'
#
loop_
_entity.id
_entity.type
_entity.pdbx_description
1 polymer ?
#
loop_
_entity_poly.entity_id
_entity_poly.type
_entity_poly.pdbx_seq_one_letter_code
_entity_poly.pdbx_strand_id
1 'polypeptide(L)'
;MNIPFSPPFIDQAVIDEVLDSLRTNWITSGPKVKALEYELLNLTGSKATVCVNSWTSGAIMMLKWFGIGDGDEVIVPAYSYCATALCVLHCGATPVMVDILDDFTIDPVMVKSKITKKTKAIIGVDIAGLPCNYNELREIVNDPAIKSIFKPVTAKQSELGRIFPFPVNLTAGL
;
A
#
# COMPACT_ATOMS: atom_id res chain seq x y z
N MET A 1 30.58 17.88 5.17
CA MET A 1 29.49 17.33 5.98
C MET A 1 29.08 16.02 5.33
N ASN A 2 29.16 14.90 6.02
CA ASN A 2 28.75 13.61 5.47
C ASN A 2 27.31 13.35 5.98
N ILE A 3 26.33 13.36 5.09
CA ILE A 3 24.94 13.08 5.42
C ILE A 3 24.67 11.63 4.98
N PRO A 4 24.53 10.69 5.91
CA PRO A 4 24.25 9.32 5.56
C PRO A 4 22.81 9.20 4.99
N PHE A 5 22.66 8.37 3.96
CA PHE A 5 21.35 8.07 3.39
C PHE A 5 20.61 7.09 4.28
N SER A 6 19.60 7.60 5.01
CA SER A 6 18.66 6.79 5.83
C SER A 6 19.29 5.58 6.57
N PRO A 7 20.26 5.78 7.50
CA PRO A 7 20.81 4.67 8.23
C PRO A 7 19.75 4.03 9.13
N PRO A 8 19.70 2.69 9.22
CA PRO A 8 18.75 2.03 10.11
C PRO A 8 19.07 2.38 11.57
N PHE A 9 18.03 2.60 12.37
CA PHE A 9 18.18 2.72 13.82
C PHE A 9 18.26 1.31 14.43
N ILE A 10 19.41 0.96 14.96
CA ILE A 10 19.66 -0.34 15.61
C ILE A 10 20.26 -0.06 16.99
N ASP A 11 19.45 -0.26 18.01
CA ASP A 11 19.88 -0.19 19.41
C ASP A 11 20.05 -1.59 20.02
N GLN A 12 20.35 -1.62 21.32
CA GLN A 12 20.56 -2.89 22.02
C GLN A 12 19.27 -3.73 22.08
N ALA A 13 18.10 -3.11 22.17
CA ALA A 13 16.82 -3.82 22.19
C ALA A 13 16.56 -4.57 20.87
N VAL A 14 16.87 -3.94 19.73
CA VAL A 14 16.78 -4.59 18.41
C VAL A 14 17.75 -5.78 18.33
N ILE A 15 18.98 -5.61 18.82
CA ILE A 15 20.01 -6.68 18.83
C ILE A 15 19.52 -7.86 19.69
N ASP A 16 19.01 -7.57 20.88
CA ASP A 16 18.54 -8.60 21.81
C ASP A 16 17.37 -9.40 21.25
N GLU A 17 16.42 -8.75 20.56
CA GLU A 17 15.29 -9.42 19.89
C GLU A 17 15.73 -10.35 18.75
N VAL A 18 16.75 -9.94 17.99
CA VAL A 18 17.33 -10.78 16.93
C VAL A 18 18.06 -11.97 17.55
N LEU A 19 18.89 -11.73 18.58
CA LEU A 19 19.61 -12.79 19.29
C LEU A 19 18.67 -13.82 19.93
N ASP A 20 17.55 -13.37 20.52
CA ASP A 20 16.54 -14.25 21.07
C ASP A 20 15.92 -15.17 19.98
N SER A 21 15.61 -14.62 18.81
CA SER A 21 15.11 -15.42 17.69
C SER A 21 16.10 -16.50 17.25
N LEU A 22 17.38 -16.17 17.21
CA LEU A 22 18.44 -17.12 16.87
C LEU A 22 18.62 -18.19 17.96
N ARG A 23 18.59 -17.81 19.24
CA ARG A 23 18.75 -18.74 20.39
C ARG A 23 17.58 -19.71 20.52
N THR A 24 16.38 -19.26 20.22
CA THR A 24 15.18 -20.10 20.24
C THR A 24 15.03 -20.96 18.98
N ASN A 25 15.92 -20.78 17.98
CA ASN A 25 15.86 -21.43 16.67
C ASN A 25 14.54 -21.18 15.91
N TRP A 26 13.77 -20.14 16.27
CA TRP A 26 12.53 -19.83 15.58
C TRP A 26 12.75 -18.69 14.59
N ILE A 27 13.22 -19.04 13.39
CA ILE A 27 13.60 -18.12 12.31
C ILE A 27 12.55 -18.00 11.19
N THR A 28 11.37 -18.58 11.37
CA THR A 28 10.22 -18.51 10.45
C THR A 28 9.07 -17.73 11.11
N SER A 29 7.94 -17.62 10.40
CA SER A 29 6.72 -17.03 11.00
C SER A 29 6.37 -17.72 12.30
N GLY A 30 6.20 -16.95 13.38
CA GLY A 30 6.03 -17.49 14.73
C GLY A 30 5.54 -16.44 15.73
N PRO A 31 5.87 -16.61 17.02
CA PRO A 31 5.38 -15.73 18.08
C PRO A 31 5.69 -14.24 17.87
N LYS A 32 6.90 -13.88 17.39
CA LYS A 32 7.30 -12.49 17.16
C LYS A 32 6.51 -11.85 16.02
N VAL A 33 6.26 -12.59 14.92
CA VAL A 33 5.41 -12.12 13.83
C VAL A 33 3.97 -11.86 14.34
N LYS A 34 3.41 -12.79 15.13
CA LYS A 34 2.08 -12.61 15.71
C LYS A 34 2.02 -11.42 16.68
N ALA A 35 3.07 -11.22 17.48
CA ALA A 35 3.15 -10.06 18.37
C ALA A 35 3.17 -8.76 17.57
N LEU A 36 3.97 -8.66 16.49
CA LEU A 36 4.00 -7.49 15.61
C LEU A 36 2.64 -7.26 14.94
N GLU A 37 1.99 -8.30 14.43
CA GLU A 37 0.64 -8.21 13.85
C GLU A 37 -0.36 -7.67 14.88
N TYR A 38 -0.30 -8.12 16.12
CA TYR A 38 -1.16 -7.66 17.20
C TYR A 38 -0.92 -6.18 17.55
N GLU A 39 0.34 -5.76 17.69
CA GLU A 39 0.68 -4.36 17.96
C GLU A 39 0.25 -3.42 16.82
N LEU A 40 0.47 -3.83 15.58
CA LEU A 40 0.00 -3.07 14.41
C LEU A 40 -1.52 -2.98 14.34
N LEU A 41 -2.23 -4.06 14.70
CA LEU A 41 -3.68 -4.06 14.80
C LEU A 41 -4.17 -3.03 15.82
N ASN A 42 -3.55 -2.99 17.01
CA ASN A 42 -3.90 -2.02 18.06
C ASN A 42 -3.58 -0.59 17.63
N LEU A 43 -2.40 -0.37 17.04
CA LEU A 43 -1.96 0.95 16.60
C LEU A 43 -2.85 1.54 15.50
N THR A 44 -3.27 0.71 14.55
CA THR A 44 -4.04 1.15 13.38
C THR A 44 -5.55 1.10 13.58
N GLY A 45 -6.04 0.43 14.64
CA GLY A 45 -7.46 0.15 14.83
C GLY A 45 -8.04 -0.78 13.75
N SER A 46 -7.20 -1.51 13.04
CA SER A 46 -7.61 -2.46 12.00
C SER A 46 -8.28 -3.69 12.62
N LYS A 47 -9.12 -4.40 11.85
CA LYS A 47 -9.73 -5.65 12.30
C LYS A 47 -8.78 -6.86 12.21
N ALA A 48 -7.81 -6.79 11.30
CA ALA A 48 -6.80 -7.81 11.11
C ALA A 48 -5.53 -7.20 10.52
N THR A 49 -4.40 -7.83 10.79
CA THR A 49 -3.09 -7.45 10.28
C THR A 49 -2.36 -8.71 9.85
N VAL A 50 -1.66 -8.66 8.75
CA VAL A 50 -0.86 -9.77 8.23
C VAL A 50 0.49 -9.25 7.80
N CYS A 51 1.56 -9.78 8.38
CA CYS A 51 2.91 -9.53 7.94
C CYS A 51 3.25 -10.34 6.69
N VAL A 52 3.82 -9.69 5.71
CA VAL A 52 4.31 -10.30 4.46
C VAL A 52 5.80 -9.99 4.28
N ASN A 53 6.46 -10.74 3.42
CA ASN A 53 7.91 -10.63 3.22
C ASN A 53 8.35 -9.36 2.46
N SER A 54 7.43 -8.68 1.81
CA SER A 54 7.70 -7.42 1.10
C SER A 54 6.42 -6.62 0.86
N TRP A 55 6.59 -5.32 0.66
CA TRP A 55 5.50 -4.48 0.20
C TRP A 55 4.88 -4.99 -1.11
N THR A 56 5.72 -5.38 -2.07
CA THR A 56 5.28 -5.88 -3.38
C THR A 56 4.33 -7.07 -3.24
N SER A 57 4.67 -8.03 -2.35
CA SER A 57 3.81 -9.18 -2.09
C SER A 57 2.47 -8.76 -1.47
N GLY A 58 2.50 -7.82 -0.54
CA GLY A 58 1.28 -7.26 0.06
C GLY A 58 0.40 -6.56 -0.97
N ALA A 59 0.99 -5.72 -1.82
CA ALA A 59 0.27 -5.01 -2.87
C ALA A 59 -0.36 -5.97 -3.89
N ILE A 60 0.38 -6.98 -4.37
CA ILE A 60 -0.16 -8.01 -5.27
C ILE A 60 -1.32 -8.76 -4.60
N MET A 61 -1.16 -9.16 -3.34
CA MET A 61 -2.20 -9.85 -2.57
C MET A 61 -3.46 -8.99 -2.48
N MET A 62 -3.33 -7.70 -2.17
CA MET A 62 -4.46 -6.78 -2.05
C MET A 62 -5.14 -6.56 -3.40
N LEU A 63 -4.39 -6.28 -4.47
CA LEU A 63 -4.96 -6.10 -5.80
C LEU A 63 -5.74 -7.34 -6.24
N LYS A 64 -5.19 -8.54 -6.06
CA LYS A 64 -5.89 -9.80 -6.35
C LYS A 64 -7.09 -10.02 -5.46
N TRP A 65 -7.02 -9.68 -4.17
CA TRP A 65 -8.15 -9.75 -3.24
C TRP A 65 -9.33 -8.90 -3.71
N PHE A 66 -9.05 -7.70 -4.25
CA PHE A 66 -10.07 -6.84 -4.85
C PHE A 66 -10.48 -7.30 -6.27
N GLY A 67 -9.96 -8.42 -6.75
CA GLY A 67 -10.29 -9.00 -8.06
C GLY A 67 -9.78 -8.16 -9.22
N ILE A 68 -8.70 -7.42 -9.03
CA ILE A 68 -8.04 -6.65 -10.09
C ILE A 68 -7.20 -7.60 -10.94
N GLY A 69 -7.34 -7.52 -12.25
CA GLY A 69 -6.69 -8.42 -13.21
C GLY A 69 -6.80 -7.94 -14.65
N ASP A 70 -6.80 -8.89 -15.58
CA ASP A 70 -6.80 -8.61 -17.02
C ASP A 70 -7.94 -7.68 -17.44
N GLY A 71 -7.60 -6.66 -18.21
CA GLY A 71 -8.52 -5.64 -18.71
C GLY A 71 -8.79 -4.50 -17.72
N ASP A 72 -8.37 -4.60 -16.46
CA ASP A 72 -8.48 -3.53 -15.48
C ASP A 72 -7.28 -2.57 -15.58
N GLU A 73 -7.49 -1.33 -15.15
CA GLU A 73 -6.48 -0.29 -15.04
C GLU A 73 -6.31 0.13 -13.58
N VAL A 74 -5.06 0.38 -13.17
CA VAL A 74 -4.71 0.92 -11.86
C VAL A 74 -3.89 2.18 -12.06
N ILE A 75 -4.36 3.31 -11.52
CA ILE A 75 -3.63 4.58 -11.59
C ILE A 75 -2.52 4.58 -10.53
N VAL A 76 -1.31 4.95 -10.96
CA VAL A 76 -0.10 5.00 -10.13
C VAL A 76 0.68 6.29 -10.40
N PRO A 77 1.43 6.85 -9.42
CA PRO A 77 2.29 8.00 -9.67
C PRO A 77 3.47 7.62 -10.58
N ALA A 78 3.87 8.54 -11.46
CA ALA A 78 5.03 8.37 -12.34
C ALA A 78 6.36 8.39 -11.56
N TYR A 79 6.41 9.07 -10.42
CA TYR A 79 7.57 9.10 -9.52
C TYR A 79 7.32 8.20 -8.32
N SER A 80 7.89 7.00 -8.38
CA SER A 80 7.79 6.00 -7.32
C SER A 80 8.80 4.89 -7.58
N TYR A 81 8.97 3.99 -6.60
CA TYR A 81 9.72 2.77 -6.82
C TYR A 81 9.01 1.89 -7.88
N CYS A 82 9.78 1.24 -8.73
CA CYS A 82 9.22 0.45 -9.86
C CYS A 82 8.21 -0.61 -9.42
N ALA A 83 8.31 -1.13 -8.18
CA ALA A 83 7.37 -2.10 -7.65
C ALA A 83 5.91 -1.60 -7.66
N THR A 84 5.67 -0.28 -7.59
CA THR A 84 4.31 0.31 -7.63
C THR A 84 3.60 0.00 -8.95
N ALA A 85 4.30 0.07 -10.07
CA ALA A 85 3.74 -0.30 -11.36
C ALA A 85 3.83 -1.83 -11.60
N LEU A 86 4.92 -2.47 -11.17
CA LEU A 86 5.14 -3.90 -11.37
C LEU A 86 4.10 -4.76 -10.66
N CYS A 87 3.66 -4.38 -9.43
CA CYS A 87 2.62 -5.16 -8.73
C CYS A 87 1.30 -5.19 -9.52
N VAL A 88 0.98 -4.13 -10.27
CA VAL A 88 -0.19 -4.06 -11.16
C VAL A 88 -0.02 -5.03 -12.33
N LEU A 89 1.15 -5.00 -13.00
CA LEU A 89 1.46 -5.93 -14.09
C LEU A 89 1.43 -7.38 -13.63
N HIS A 90 1.94 -7.70 -12.44
CA HIS A 90 1.88 -9.04 -11.86
C HIS A 90 0.45 -9.52 -11.59
N CYS A 91 -0.51 -8.62 -11.53
CA CYS A 91 -1.93 -8.97 -11.43
C CYS A 91 -2.60 -9.16 -12.80
N GLY A 92 -1.91 -8.89 -13.92
CA GLY A 92 -2.47 -8.89 -15.27
C GLY A 92 -3.16 -7.57 -15.64
N ALA A 93 -3.16 -6.59 -14.74
CA ALA A 93 -3.77 -5.29 -14.98
C ALA A 93 -2.78 -4.30 -15.63
N THR A 94 -3.28 -3.19 -16.14
CA THR A 94 -2.50 -2.15 -16.79
C THR A 94 -2.23 -0.99 -15.82
N PRO A 95 -0.97 -0.65 -15.49
CA PRO A 95 -0.66 0.55 -14.73
C PRO A 95 -0.85 1.78 -15.62
N VAL A 96 -1.60 2.77 -15.14
CA VAL A 96 -1.80 4.07 -15.79
C VAL A 96 -1.02 5.09 -14.97
N MET A 97 0.11 5.54 -15.52
CA MET A 97 0.95 6.51 -14.84
C MET A 97 0.36 7.92 -14.96
N VAL A 98 0.34 8.64 -13.85
CA VAL A 98 -0.02 10.06 -13.77
C VAL A 98 1.12 10.86 -13.16
N ASP A 99 1.16 12.15 -13.49
CA ASP A 99 2.18 13.04 -12.98
C ASP A 99 2.02 13.28 -11.47
N ILE A 100 3.00 13.94 -10.90
CA ILE A 100 3.12 14.26 -9.48
C ILE A 100 3.06 15.77 -9.26
N LEU A 101 2.76 16.17 -8.04
CA LEU A 101 2.88 17.55 -7.58
C LEU A 101 4.35 17.91 -7.28
N ASP A 102 4.61 19.19 -6.99
CA ASP A 102 5.96 19.69 -6.63
C ASP A 102 6.51 19.05 -5.34
N ASP A 103 5.64 18.49 -4.49
CA ASP A 103 5.98 17.75 -3.28
C ASP A 103 6.22 16.26 -3.52
N PHE A 104 6.22 15.83 -4.79
CA PHE A 104 6.39 14.45 -5.26
C PHE A 104 5.22 13.50 -4.94
N THR A 105 4.13 13.94 -4.35
CA THR A 105 2.93 13.14 -4.19
C THR A 105 2.11 13.08 -5.48
N ILE A 106 1.26 12.07 -5.64
CA ILE A 106 0.41 11.91 -6.83
C ILE A 106 -0.51 13.12 -7.01
N ASP A 107 -0.61 13.65 -8.25
CA ASP A 107 -1.50 14.76 -8.58
C ASP A 107 -2.97 14.31 -8.71
N PRO A 108 -3.88 14.74 -7.81
CA PRO A 108 -5.29 14.36 -7.86
C PRO A 108 -6.01 14.84 -9.12
N VAL A 109 -5.60 15.98 -9.69
CA VAL A 109 -6.20 16.51 -10.94
C VAL A 109 -5.87 15.60 -12.10
N MET A 110 -4.61 15.16 -12.18
CA MET A 110 -4.17 14.20 -13.19
C MET A 110 -4.81 12.83 -12.98
N VAL A 111 -4.97 12.38 -11.73
CA VAL A 111 -5.74 11.17 -11.40
C VAL A 111 -7.14 11.25 -11.98
N LYS A 112 -7.89 12.31 -11.69
CA LYS A 112 -9.27 12.50 -12.17
C LYS A 112 -9.34 12.49 -13.71
N SER A 113 -8.37 13.09 -14.39
CA SER A 113 -8.32 13.18 -15.85
C SER A 113 -8.08 11.83 -16.54
N LYS A 114 -7.46 10.86 -15.84
CA LYS A 114 -7.07 9.55 -16.39
C LYS A 114 -8.04 8.42 -16.02
N ILE A 115 -9.11 8.71 -15.28
CA ILE A 115 -10.11 7.70 -14.94
C ILE A 115 -10.87 7.29 -16.19
N THR A 116 -10.93 5.97 -16.43
CA THR A 116 -11.70 5.33 -17.50
C THR A 116 -12.66 4.29 -16.89
N LYS A 117 -13.52 3.70 -17.70
CA LYS A 117 -14.39 2.57 -17.26
C LYS A 117 -13.59 1.34 -16.81
N LYS A 118 -12.32 1.24 -17.17
CA LYS A 118 -11.41 0.16 -16.78
C LYS A 118 -10.68 0.44 -15.48
N THR A 119 -10.63 1.67 -15.01
CA THR A 119 -9.95 2.06 -13.77
C THR A 119 -10.61 1.39 -12.57
N LYS A 120 -9.87 0.60 -11.80
CA LYS A 120 -10.40 -0.15 -10.64
C LYS A 120 -9.73 0.18 -9.33
N ALA A 121 -8.58 0.82 -9.37
CA ALA A 121 -7.86 1.27 -8.18
C ALA A 121 -6.95 2.46 -8.49
N ILE A 122 -6.57 3.15 -7.43
CA ILE A 122 -5.54 4.20 -7.42
C ILE A 122 -4.55 3.82 -6.33
N ILE A 123 -3.26 3.83 -6.63
CA ILE A 123 -2.19 3.64 -5.65
C ILE A 123 -1.53 4.99 -5.40
N GLY A 124 -1.73 5.56 -4.22
CA GLY A 124 -0.93 6.70 -3.73
C GLY A 124 0.36 6.20 -3.10
N VAL A 125 1.40 7.00 -3.15
CA VAL A 125 2.69 6.71 -2.51
C VAL A 125 3.08 7.87 -1.62
N ASP A 126 3.24 7.60 -0.33
CA ASP A 126 3.68 8.58 0.67
C ASP A 126 5.21 8.74 0.58
N ILE A 127 5.64 9.51 -0.41
CA ILE A 127 7.05 9.65 -0.73
C ILE A 127 7.83 10.27 0.44
N ALA A 128 8.94 9.65 0.83
CA ALA A 128 9.74 10.06 1.99
C ALA A 128 8.93 10.29 3.29
N GLY A 129 7.76 9.63 3.42
CA GLY A 129 6.87 9.76 4.57
C GLY A 129 5.89 10.94 4.48
N LEU A 130 5.87 11.70 3.39
CA LEU A 130 4.87 12.74 3.16
C LEU A 130 3.57 12.11 2.64
N PRO A 131 2.45 12.17 3.39
CA PRO A 131 1.19 11.59 2.95
C PRO A 131 0.62 12.30 1.73
N CYS A 132 0.10 11.51 0.78
CA CYS A 132 -0.71 12.04 -0.30
C CYS A 132 -1.95 12.76 0.23
N ASN A 133 -2.56 13.64 -0.57
CA ASN A 133 -3.87 14.22 -0.24
C ASN A 133 -4.99 13.17 -0.38
N TYR A 134 -5.07 12.28 0.60
CA TYR A 134 -6.05 11.20 0.60
C TYR A 134 -7.49 11.66 0.69
N ASN A 135 -7.75 12.85 1.21
CA ASN A 135 -9.11 13.39 1.25
C ASN A 135 -9.59 13.67 -0.18
N GLU A 136 -8.78 14.34 -0.97
CA GLU A 136 -9.09 14.64 -2.36
C GLU A 136 -9.17 13.37 -3.23
N LEU A 137 -8.26 12.41 -3.03
CA LEU A 137 -8.34 11.11 -3.70
C LEU A 137 -9.63 10.35 -3.35
N ARG A 138 -10.08 10.42 -2.08
CA ARG A 138 -11.35 9.81 -1.65
C ARG A 138 -12.56 10.53 -2.24
N GLU A 139 -12.53 11.85 -2.35
CA GLU A 139 -13.58 12.62 -3.02
C GLU A 139 -13.72 12.19 -4.48
N ILE A 140 -12.60 12.04 -5.19
CA ILE A 140 -12.60 11.54 -6.57
C ILE A 140 -13.26 10.16 -6.66
N VAL A 141 -12.86 9.20 -5.84
CA VAL A 141 -13.40 7.82 -5.86
C VAL A 141 -14.88 7.78 -5.44
N ASN A 142 -15.31 8.69 -4.57
CA ASN A 142 -16.70 8.75 -4.09
C ASN A 142 -17.60 9.64 -4.95
N ASP A 143 -17.08 10.32 -5.96
CA ASP A 143 -17.89 11.11 -6.90
C ASP A 143 -18.96 10.19 -7.52
N PRO A 144 -20.27 10.53 -7.38
CA PRO A 144 -21.38 9.70 -7.91
C PRO A 144 -21.24 9.34 -9.38
N ALA A 145 -20.61 10.19 -10.19
CA ALA A 145 -20.41 9.97 -11.62
C ALA A 145 -19.40 8.84 -11.93
N ILE A 146 -18.47 8.61 -11.02
CA ILE A 146 -17.36 7.64 -11.21
C ILE A 146 -17.36 6.49 -10.20
N LYS A 147 -18.06 6.62 -9.10
CA LYS A 147 -18.08 5.60 -8.02
C LYS A 147 -18.43 4.19 -8.51
N SER A 148 -19.32 4.09 -9.50
CA SER A 148 -19.71 2.81 -10.10
C SER A 148 -18.63 2.14 -10.95
N ILE A 149 -17.58 2.89 -11.34
CA ILE A 149 -16.44 2.40 -12.13
C ILE A 149 -15.53 1.52 -11.27
N PHE A 150 -15.34 1.92 -10.00
CA PHE A 150 -14.51 1.17 -9.07
C PHE A 150 -15.20 -0.13 -8.65
N LYS A 151 -14.44 -1.21 -8.53
CA LYS A 151 -15.00 -2.51 -8.14
C LYS A 151 -15.67 -2.40 -6.77
N PRO A 152 -16.94 -2.85 -6.63
CA PRO A 152 -17.61 -2.82 -5.34
C PRO A 152 -16.89 -3.77 -4.37
N VAL A 153 -16.75 -3.33 -3.13
CA VAL A 153 -16.31 -4.20 -2.04
C VAL A 153 -17.37 -5.27 -1.83
N THR A 154 -16.99 -6.55 -1.93
CA THR A 154 -17.93 -7.66 -1.67
C THR A 154 -18.36 -7.67 -0.19
N ALA A 155 -19.48 -8.30 0.14
CA ALA A 155 -19.93 -8.43 1.53
C ALA A 155 -18.83 -9.01 2.43
N LYS A 156 -18.11 -10.03 1.97
CA LYS A 156 -16.98 -10.64 2.69
C LYS A 156 -15.81 -9.66 2.90
N GLN A 157 -15.55 -8.79 1.95
CA GLN A 157 -14.55 -7.73 2.07
C GLN A 157 -15.02 -6.63 3.03
N SER A 158 -16.33 -6.33 3.07
CA SER A 158 -16.90 -5.36 3.99
C SER A 158 -16.93 -5.81 5.44
N GLU A 159 -17.02 -7.13 5.69
CA GLU A 159 -16.95 -7.72 7.03
C GLU A 159 -15.57 -7.59 7.67
N LEU A 160 -14.51 -7.59 6.87
CA LEU A 160 -13.14 -7.33 7.33
C LEU A 160 -12.89 -5.86 7.66
N GLY A 161 -13.92 -5.03 7.59
CA GLY A 161 -13.92 -3.60 7.82
C GLY A 161 -13.62 -2.84 6.55
N ARG A 162 -14.20 -1.65 6.47
CA ARG A 162 -13.88 -0.67 5.42
C ARG A 162 -12.43 -0.22 5.54
N ILE A 163 -11.53 -1.13 5.26
CA ILE A 163 -10.17 -0.79 4.99
C ILE A 163 -10.11 -0.69 3.47
N PHE A 164 -10.04 0.56 3.06
CA PHE A 164 -9.76 1.07 1.72
C PHE A 164 -10.96 1.24 0.79
N PRO A 165 -11.36 2.48 0.55
CA PRO A 165 -10.99 3.02 -0.73
C PRO A 165 -9.50 3.36 -0.60
N PHE A 166 -8.66 2.70 -1.40
CA PHE A 166 -7.23 2.89 -1.31
C PHE A 166 -6.85 4.34 -1.01
N PRO A 167 -6.01 4.53 0.02
CA PRO A 167 -4.61 4.59 -0.22
C PRO A 167 -3.93 3.45 0.53
N VAL A 168 -3.18 2.65 -0.19
CA VAL A 168 -2.19 1.81 0.46
C VAL A 168 -1.15 2.77 1.01
N ASN A 169 -1.16 2.98 2.31
CA ASN A 169 -0.12 3.73 3.01
C ASN A 169 1.14 2.88 2.92
N LEU A 170 1.94 3.17 1.93
CA LEU A 170 3.20 2.51 1.67
C LEU A 170 4.30 3.46 2.07
N THR A 171 4.57 3.49 3.36
CA THR A 171 5.91 3.80 3.79
C THR A 171 6.79 2.67 3.28
N ALA A 172 7.26 2.79 2.03
CA ALA A 172 8.42 2.08 1.61
C ALA A 172 9.53 2.62 2.52
N GLY A 173 9.90 1.87 3.56
CA GLY A 173 11.15 2.08 4.23
C GLY A 173 12.23 1.90 3.16
N LEU A 174 12.80 3.03 2.72
CA LEU A 174 14.08 3.09 2.04
C LEU A 174 15.17 2.90 3.08
#